data_4e614251753a73a27a1631363f61837c
#
_entry.id   4e614251753a73a27a1631363f61837c
#
_cell.length_a   1.000
_cell.length_b   1.000
_cell.length_c   1.000
_cell.angle_alpha   90.00
_cell.angle_beta   90.00
_cell.angle_gamma   90.00
#
_symmetry.space_group_name_H-M   'P 1'
#
loop_
_entity.id
_entity.type
_entity.pdbx_description
1 polymer ?
#
loop_
_entity_poly.entity_id
_entity_poly.type
_entity_poly.pdbx_seq_one_letter_code
_entity_poly.pdbx_strand_id
1 'polypeptide(L)'
;PNGCGKSSMFRILGGLWPVYGGRVYKPSNKEFTYIPQRPYLSLGTLRDQIIYPDTVDEMHASGKTDEDLIEILKLLQIDNIVEREGGWDVEREWRDALSGGDKQRIAMARLFYHKPKYAILDECTSAVTLDIERIMYEHATSLGITMLTVSHRPSLWKYHSHVLPVSY
;
A
#
# COMPACT_ATOMS: atom_id res chain seq x y z
N PRO A 1 8.94 -19.55 -4.18
CA PRO A 1 9.62 -19.99 -2.95
C PRO A 1 10.23 -18.82 -2.19
N ASN A 2 10.40 -18.96 -0.87
CA ASN A 2 11.11 -17.99 -0.06
C ASN A 2 12.60 -17.96 -0.42
N GLY A 3 13.21 -16.79 -0.37
CA GLY A 3 14.65 -16.63 -0.58
C GLY A 3 15.12 -16.72 -2.01
N CYS A 4 14.24 -16.80 -3.01
CA CYS A 4 14.62 -16.90 -4.42
C CYS A 4 14.89 -15.56 -5.12
N GLY A 5 14.95 -14.46 -4.36
CA GLY A 5 15.31 -13.13 -4.89
C GLY A 5 14.15 -12.25 -5.33
N LYS A 6 12.89 -12.64 -5.10
CA LYS A 6 11.71 -11.82 -5.45
C LYS A 6 11.79 -10.41 -4.85
N SER A 7 11.92 -10.34 -3.55
CA SER A 7 12.01 -9.05 -2.83
C SER A 7 13.25 -8.25 -3.23
N SER A 8 14.36 -8.91 -3.51
CA SER A 8 15.59 -8.25 -3.98
C SER A 8 15.37 -7.55 -5.32
N MET A 9 14.75 -8.22 -6.27
CA MET A 9 14.39 -7.63 -7.57
C MET A 9 13.49 -6.41 -7.39
N PHE A 10 12.48 -6.51 -6.54
CA PHE A 10 11.54 -5.41 -6.30
C PHE A 10 12.16 -4.24 -5.54
N ARG A 11 13.11 -4.48 -4.66
CA ARG A 11 13.88 -3.41 -4.01
C ARG A 11 14.72 -2.62 -5.02
N ILE A 12 15.27 -3.28 -6.02
CA ILE A 12 15.97 -2.64 -7.14
C ILE A 12 14.96 -1.80 -7.95
N LEU A 13 13.84 -2.37 -8.34
CA LEU A 13 12.80 -1.66 -9.10
C LEU A 13 12.22 -0.48 -8.32
N GLY A 14 12.08 -0.61 -7.01
CA GLY A 14 11.63 0.45 -6.13
C GLY A 14 12.66 1.55 -5.84
N GLY A 15 13.89 1.40 -6.34
CA GLY A 15 14.96 2.36 -6.11
C GLY A 15 15.60 2.28 -4.72
N LEU A 16 15.31 1.24 -3.94
CA LEU A 16 15.86 1.04 -2.60
C LEU A 16 17.28 0.45 -2.62
N TRP A 17 17.61 -0.28 -3.66
CA TRP A 17 18.92 -0.90 -3.85
C TRP A 17 19.56 -0.42 -5.15
N PRO A 18 20.90 -0.22 -5.17
CA PRO A 18 21.60 0.17 -6.39
C PRO A 18 21.68 -0.97 -7.39
N VAL A 19 21.80 -0.59 -8.66
CA VAL A 19 22.06 -1.52 -9.77
C VAL A 19 23.52 -1.40 -10.17
N TYR A 20 24.27 -2.48 -10.03
CA TYR A 20 25.71 -2.50 -10.34
C TYR A 20 26.01 -3.00 -11.77
N GLY A 21 25.02 -3.51 -12.48
CA GLY A 21 25.15 -3.95 -13.85
C GLY A 21 23.82 -4.04 -14.55
N GLY A 22 23.81 -3.98 -15.88
CA GLY A 22 22.58 -3.99 -16.66
C GLY A 22 21.87 -2.64 -16.68
N ARG A 23 20.62 -2.65 -17.17
CA ARG A 23 19.77 -1.46 -17.27
C ARG A 23 18.39 -1.77 -16.74
N VAL A 24 17.79 -0.79 -16.04
CA VAL A 24 16.43 -0.87 -15.56
C VAL A 24 15.63 0.25 -16.21
N TYR A 25 14.58 -0.11 -16.95
CA TYR A 25 13.61 0.82 -17.50
C TYR A 25 12.35 0.77 -16.66
N LYS A 26 12.02 1.87 -16.00
CA LYS A 26 10.83 1.99 -15.14
C LYS A 26 10.21 3.37 -15.25
N PRO A 27 8.92 3.52 -14.85
CA PRO A 27 8.30 4.84 -14.74
C PRO A 27 9.03 5.76 -13.77
N SER A 28 8.77 7.07 -13.88
CA SER A 28 9.31 8.05 -12.93
C SER A 28 8.80 7.78 -11.51
N ASN A 29 9.58 8.18 -10.50
CA ASN A 29 9.19 8.02 -9.09
C ASN A 29 7.89 8.74 -8.73
N LYS A 30 7.46 9.74 -9.51
CA LYS A 30 6.19 10.45 -9.32
C LYS A 30 4.96 9.61 -9.69
N GLU A 31 5.12 8.65 -10.60
CA GLU A 31 4.04 7.80 -11.10
C GLU A 31 4.00 6.44 -10.41
N PHE A 32 4.90 6.20 -9.49
CA PHE A 32 5.24 4.88 -8.97
C PHE A 32 5.25 4.86 -7.44
N THR A 33 4.55 3.92 -6.85
CA THR A 33 4.50 3.72 -5.39
C THR A 33 4.91 2.30 -5.04
N TYR A 34 5.80 2.17 -4.04
CA TYR A 34 6.21 0.89 -3.48
C TYR A 34 5.53 0.68 -2.12
N ILE A 35 4.84 -0.44 -1.96
CA ILE A 35 4.18 -0.82 -0.71
C ILE A 35 4.86 -2.07 -0.18
N PRO A 36 5.68 -1.96 0.88
CA PRO A 36 6.35 -3.10 1.49
C PRO A 36 5.40 -3.93 2.34
N GLN A 37 5.80 -5.13 2.69
CA GLN A 37 5.07 -6.01 3.61
C GLN A 37 4.83 -5.35 4.96
N ARG A 38 5.83 -4.61 5.46
CA ARG A 38 5.74 -3.82 6.68
C ARG A 38 5.75 -2.35 6.30
N PRO A 39 4.58 -1.69 6.26
CA PRO A 39 4.52 -0.30 5.86
C PRO A 39 5.17 0.62 6.88
N TYR A 40 5.73 1.74 6.39
CA TYR A 40 6.22 2.80 7.25
C TYR A 40 5.04 3.49 7.94
N LEU A 41 5.18 3.68 9.25
CA LEU A 41 4.22 4.42 10.07
C LEU A 41 4.95 5.60 10.70
N SER A 42 4.51 6.82 10.34
CA SER A 42 5.13 8.05 10.83
C SER A 42 4.69 8.35 12.25
N LEU A 43 5.50 9.15 12.96
CA LEU A 43 5.02 9.85 14.15
C LEU A 43 3.99 10.88 13.68
N GLY A 44 2.87 10.98 14.40
CA GLY A 44 1.81 11.91 14.05
C GLY A 44 0.42 11.36 14.32
N THR A 45 -0.56 11.96 13.68
CA THR A 45 -1.97 11.62 13.85
C THR A 45 -2.39 10.41 13.04
N LEU A 46 -3.58 9.89 13.33
CA LEU A 46 -4.18 8.83 12.50
C LEU A 46 -4.35 9.30 11.05
N ARG A 47 -4.80 10.54 10.85
CA ARG A 47 -4.93 11.12 9.51
C ARG A 47 -3.61 11.10 8.77
N ASP A 48 -2.50 11.47 9.42
CA ASP A 48 -1.16 11.47 8.83
C ASP A 48 -0.76 10.09 8.30
N GLN A 49 -1.19 9.01 8.94
CA GLN A 49 -0.87 7.66 8.47
C GLN A 49 -1.51 7.34 7.13
N ILE A 50 -2.66 7.90 6.84
CA ILE A 50 -3.41 7.65 5.60
C ILE A 50 -2.95 8.55 4.47
N ILE A 51 -2.69 9.82 4.76
CA ILE A 51 -2.27 10.79 3.73
C ILE A 51 -0.76 10.81 3.48
N TYR A 52 0.02 10.10 4.28
CA TYR A 52 1.49 10.05 4.12
C TYR A 52 1.88 9.82 2.65
N PRO A 53 2.87 10.52 2.07
CA PRO A 53 3.73 11.53 2.71
C PRO A 53 3.18 12.96 2.71
N ASP A 54 1.94 13.17 2.30
CA ASP A 54 1.32 14.49 2.29
C ASP A 54 1.09 15.02 3.71
N THR A 55 1.05 16.33 3.83
CA THR A 55 0.60 17.04 5.03
C THR A 55 -0.91 17.31 4.96
N VAL A 56 -1.49 17.67 6.10
CA VAL A 56 -2.92 18.07 6.15
C VAL A 56 -3.19 19.28 5.24
N ASP A 57 -2.25 20.23 5.17
CA ASP A 57 -2.38 21.39 4.29
C ASP A 57 -2.39 20.99 2.81
N GLU A 58 -1.53 20.05 2.43
CA GLU A 58 -1.51 19.49 1.07
C GLU A 58 -2.80 18.73 0.76
N MET A 59 -3.34 18.00 1.71
CA MET A 59 -4.63 17.32 1.59
C MET A 59 -5.76 18.30 1.31
N HIS A 60 -5.84 19.37 2.10
CA HIS A 60 -6.86 20.42 1.93
C HIS A 60 -6.68 21.17 0.60
N ALA A 61 -5.45 21.47 0.23
CA ALA A 61 -5.13 22.12 -1.05
C ALA A 61 -5.57 21.29 -2.26
N SER A 62 -5.58 19.96 -2.15
CA SER A 62 -6.07 19.05 -3.19
C SER A 62 -7.61 18.89 -3.18
N GLY A 63 -8.31 19.55 -2.27
CA GLY A 63 -9.78 19.47 -2.15
C GLY A 63 -10.29 18.24 -1.42
N LYS A 64 -9.43 17.45 -0.80
CA LYS A 64 -9.84 16.25 -0.06
C LYS A 64 -10.17 16.57 1.39
N THR A 65 -11.11 15.82 1.95
CA THR A 65 -11.66 16.01 3.29
C THR A 65 -11.57 14.72 4.11
N ASP A 66 -11.89 14.81 5.40
CA ASP A 66 -11.94 13.63 6.28
C ASP A 66 -13.02 12.64 5.82
N GLU A 67 -14.10 13.12 5.21
CA GLU A 67 -15.14 12.27 4.62
C GLU A 67 -14.60 11.40 3.50
N ASP A 68 -13.70 11.92 2.68
CA ASP A 68 -13.02 11.14 1.62
C ASP A 68 -12.17 10.02 2.24
N LEU A 69 -11.49 10.31 3.34
CA LEU A 69 -10.69 9.32 4.06
C LEU A 69 -11.59 8.24 4.69
N ILE A 70 -12.73 8.62 5.26
CA ILE A 70 -13.69 7.66 5.82
C ILE A 70 -14.23 6.73 4.75
N GLU A 71 -14.54 7.21 3.56
CA GLU A 71 -15.00 6.36 2.46
C GLU A 71 -13.96 5.30 2.06
N ILE A 72 -12.69 5.68 2.04
CA ILE A 72 -11.58 4.74 1.79
C ILE A 72 -11.53 3.68 2.90
N LEU A 73 -11.62 4.09 4.16
CA LEU A 73 -11.58 3.17 5.30
C LEU A 73 -12.80 2.25 5.35
N LYS A 74 -13.99 2.73 4.98
CA LYS A 74 -15.19 1.90 4.88
C LYS A 74 -15.04 0.80 3.83
N LEU A 75 -14.46 1.14 2.68
CA LEU A 75 -14.17 0.17 1.64
C LEU A 75 -13.25 -0.95 2.15
N LEU A 76 -12.27 -0.61 2.94
CA LEU A 76 -11.32 -1.54 3.54
C LEU A 76 -11.86 -2.20 4.83
N GLN A 77 -13.08 -1.88 5.25
CA GLN A 77 -13.71 -2.37 6.47
C GLN A 77 -12.91 -2.10 7.74
N ILE A 78 -12.32 -0.90 7.82
CA ILE A 78 -11.49 -0.45 8.94
C ILE A 78 -11.90 0.95 9.45
N ASP A 79 -13.05 1.46 9.05
CA ASP A 79 -13.55 2.79 9.45
C ASP A 79 -13.73 2.94 10.97
N ASN A 80 -13.96 1.83 11.68
CA ASN A 80 -14.05 1.81 13.13
C ASN A 80 -12.75 2.23 13.85
N ILE A 81 -11.61 2.22 13.15
CA ILE A 81 -10.34 2.62 13.74
C ILE A 81 -10.34 4.07 14.21
N VAL A 82 -11.07 4.94 13.53
CA VAL A 82 -11.15 6.36 13.88
C VAL A 82 -11.76 6.53 15.27
N GLU A 83 -12.88 5.87 15.54
CA GLU A 83 -13.54 5.90 16.84
C GLU A 83 -12.73 5.13 17.89
N ARG A 84 -12.25 3.95 17.55
CA ARG A 84 -11.46 3.09 18.43
C ARG A 84 -10.23 3.80 18.99
N GLU A 85 -9.53 4.57 18.16
CA GLU A 85 -8.30 5.26 18.56
C GLU A 85 -8.56 6.68 19.11
N GLY A 86 -9.76 7.18 19.05
CA GLY A 86 -10.15 8.47 19.63
C GLY A 86 -10.25 9.64 18.67
N GLY A 87 -10.25 9.41 17.37
CA GLY A 87 -10.45 10.41 16.32
C GLY A 87 -9.27 10.57 15.37
N TRP A 88 -9.42 11.46 14.40
CA TRP A 88 -8.41 11.71 13.37
C TRP A 88 -7.14 12.37 13.89
N ASP A 89 -7.26 13.18 14.93
CA ASP A 89 -6.16 14.02 15.43
C ASP A 89 -5.39 13.39 16.59
N VAL A 90 -5.72 12.16 16.95
CA VAL A 90 -5.03 11.42 18.00
C VAL A 90 -3.65 10.99 17.51
N GLU A 91 -2.64 11.23 18.35
CA GLU A 91 -1.28 10.76 18.16
C GLU A 91 -1.03 9.50 18.98
N ARG A 92 -0.44 8.49 18.36
CA ARG A 92 -0.10 7.20 18.96
C ARG A 92 1.25 6.72 18.44
N GLU A 93 1.85 5.78 19.14
CA GLU A 93 2.88 4.93 18.56
C GLU A 93 2.19 3.88 17.67
N TRP A 94 1.96 4.22 16.43
CA TRP A 94 1.15 3.43 15.50
C TRP A 94 1.69 2.04 15.22
N ARG A 95 3.00 1.86 15.33
CA ARG A 95 3.63 0.53 15.17
C ARG A 95 3.11 -0.45 16.21
N ASP A 96 2.80 0.02 17.41
CA ASP A 96 2.34 -0.79 18.53
C ASP A 96 0.81 -0.81 18.62
N ALA A 97 0.15 0.28 18.22
CA ALA A 97 -1.30 0.43 18.34
C ALA A 97 -2.07 -0.37 17.28
N LEU A 98 -1.48 -0.64 16.13
CA LEU A 98 -2.14 -1.30 15.00
C LEU A 98 -1.71 -2.76 14.88
N SER A 99 -2.67 -3.64 14.57
CA SER A 99 -2.38 -5.02 14.19
C SER A 99 -1.69 -5.10 12.82
N GLY A 100 -1.13 -6.26 12.48
CA GLY A 100 -0.54 -6.47 11.15
C GLY A 100 -1.53 -6.24 10.01
N GLY A 101 -2.77 -6.72 10.16
CA GLY A 101 -3.86 -6.49 9.20
C GLY A 101 -4.26 -5.02 9.09
N ASP A 102 -4.33 -4.32 10.23
CA ASP A 102 -4.61 -2.87 10.26
C ASP A 102 -3.53 -2.09 9.51
N LYS A 103 -2.25 -2.41 9.75
CA LYS A 103 -1.13 -1.76 9.06
C LYS A 103 -1.20 -1.95 7.55
N GLN A 104 -1.52 -3.14 7.09
CA GLN A 104 -1.64 -3.43 5.67
C GLN A 104 -2.84 -2.73 5.03
N ARG A 105 -3.96 -2.62 5.74
CA ARG A 105 -5.12 -1.83 5.28
C ARG A 105 -4.80 -0.35 5.20
N ILE A 106 -4.05 0.19 6.15
CA ILE A 106 -3.58 1.59 6.11
C ILE A 106 -2.66 1.83 4.91
N ALA A 107 -1.77 0.91 4.61
CA ALA A 107 -0.92 1.00 3.41
C ALA A 107 -1.75 1.03 2.12
N MET A 108 -2.80 0.21 2.02
CA MET A 108 -3.72 0.24 0.89
C MET A 108 -4.57 1.51 0.87
N ALA A 109 -4.93 2.05 2.02
CA ALA A 109 -5.62 3.34 2.11
C ALA A 109 -4.76 4.47 1.53
N ARG A 110 -3.46 4.46 1.80
CA ARG A 110 -2.50 5.39 1.16
C ARG A 110 -2.51 5.26 -0.35
N LEU A 111 -2.49 4.04 -0.86
CA LEU A 111 -2.55 3.78 -2.30
C LEU A 111 -3.82 4.37 -2.91
N PHE A 112 -4.95 4.15 -2.28
CA PHE A 112 -6.23 4.65 -2.77
C PHE A 112 -6.36 6.17 -2.64
N TYR A 113 -5.72 6.76 -1.64
CA TYR A 113 -5.66 8.21 -1.48
C TYR A 113 -4.83 8.87 -2.58
N HIS A 114 -3.60 8.38 -2.82
CA HIS A 114 -2.67 8.97 -3.79
C HIS A 114 -2.97 8.59 -5.23
N LYS A 115 -3.60 7.46 -5.48
CA LYS A 115 -3.95 6.94 -6.80
C LYS A 115 -2.79 7.02 -7.80
N PRO A 116 -1.65 6.37 -7.52
CA PRO A 116 -0.52 6.36 -8.43
C PRO A 116 -0.88 5.60 -9.71
N LYS A 117 -0.14 5.83 -10.78
CA LYS A 117 -0.31 5.11 -12.03
C LYS A 117 0.18 3.67 -11.94
N TYR A 118 1.28 3.47 -11.22
CA TYR A 118 1.92 2.17 -11.01
C TYR A 118 2.17 1.92 -9.52
N ALA A 119 2.01 0.69 -9.10
CA ALA A 119 2.30 0.29 -7.72
C ALA A 119 3.04 -1.06 -7.70
N ILE A 120 4.05 -1.16 -6.83
CA ILE A 120 4.63 -2.45 -6.44
C ILE A 120 4.05 -2.82 -5.10
N LEU A 121 3.47 -4.02 -5.02
CA LEU A 121 2.85 -4.57 -3.83
C LEU A 121 3.67 -5.78 -3.38
N ASP A 122 4.49 -5.60 -2.34
CA ASP A 122 5.40 -6.62 -1.84
C ASP A 122 4.80 -7.34 -0.64
N GLU A 123 4.05 -8.40 -0.90
CA GLU A 123 3.35 -9.22 0.10
C GLU A 123 2.50 -8.40 1.07
N CYS A 124 1.93 -7.29 0.61
CA CYS A 124 1.25 -6.31 1.45
C CYS A 124 -0.17 -6.73 1.85
N THR A 125 -0.63 -7.92 1.48
CA THR A 125 -1.93 -8.47 1.87
C THR A 125 -1.80 -9.76 2.70
N SER A 126 -0.60 -10.08 3.16
CA SER A 126 -0.32 -11.34 3.87
C SER A 126 -1.05 -11.48 5.21
N ALA A 127 -1.40 -10.37 5.86
CA ALA A 127 -2.05 -10.33 7.17
C ALA A 127 -3.56 -10.02 7.11
N VAL A 128 -4.13 -9.94 5.91
CA VAL A 128 -5.58 -9.73 5.72
C VAL A 128 -6.25 -10.99 5.20
N THR A 129 -7.58 -11.07 5.37
CA THR A 129 -8.38 -12.17 4.84
C THR A 129 -8.45 -12.12 3.30
N LEU A 130 -8.81 -13.23 2.69
CA LEU A 130 -9.00 -13.31 1.23
C LEU A 130 -10.07 -12.35 0.72
N ASP A 131 -11.13 -12.13 1.51
CA ASP A 131 -12.20 -11.19 1.15
C ASP A 131 -11.69 -9.75 1.10
N ILE A 132 -10.90 -9.34 2.08
CA ILE A 132 -10.31 -7.99 2.10
C ILE A 132 -9.28 -7.85 0.98
N GLU A 133 -8.45 -8.85 0.76
CA GLU A 133 -7.48 -8.88 -0.34
C GLU A 133 -8.19 -8.68 -1.69
N ARG A 134 -9.30 -9.38 -1.91
CA ARG A 134 -10.11 -9.23 -3.12
C ARG A 134 -10.60 -7.80 -3.29
N ILE A 135 -11.14 -7.18 -2.23
CA ILE A 135 -11.61 -5.80 -2.26
C ILE A 135 -10.47 -4.85 -2.62
N MET A 136 -9.29 -5.02 -2.02
CA MET A 136 -8.11 -4.21 -2.29
C MET A 136 -7.72 -4.25 -3.77
N TYR A 137 -7.60 -5.46 -4.35
CA TYR A 137 -7.17 -5.62 -5.75
C TYR A 137 -8.24 -5.17 -6.74
N GLU A 138 -9.50 -5.49 -6.49
CA GLU A 138 -10.60 -5.06 -7.35
C GLU A 138 -10.74 -3.54 -7.38
N HIS A 139 -10.62 -2.89 -6.22
CA HIS A 139 -10.70 -1.42 -6.16
C HIS A 139 -9.49 -0.76 -6.82
N ALA A 140 -8.27 -1.25 -6.57
CA ALA A 140 -7.07 -0.74 -7.22
C ALA A 140 -7.18 -0.86 -8.75
N THR A 141 -7.69 -1.99 -9.26
CA THR A 141 -7.95 -2.19 -10.69
C THR A 141 -8.98 -1.18 -11.21
N SER A 142 -10.06 -0.95 -10.46
CA SER A 142 -11.10 0.01 -10.84
C SER A 142 -10.59 1.46 -10.92
N LEU A 143 -9.56 1.79 -10.14
CA LEU A 143 -8.90 3.10 -10.16
C LEU A 143 -7.89 3.23 -11.31
N GLY A 144 -7.67 2.18 -12.10
CA GLY A 144 -6.70 2.18 -13.19
C GLY A 144 -5.25 2.08 -12.76
N ILE A 145 -4.99 1.62 -11.54
CA ILE A 145 -3.64 1.42 -11.02
C ILE A 145 -3.07 0.13 -11.61
N THR A 146 -1.93 0.23 -12.29
CA THR A 146 -1.19 -0.95 -12.77
C THR A 146 -0.35 -1.51 -11.63
N MET A 147 -0.57 -2.77 -11.29
CA MET A 147 0.04 -3.42 -10.13
C MET A 147 1.09 -4.43 -10.52
N LEU A 148 2.22 -4.38 -9.83
CA LEU A 148 3.27 -5.39 -9.86
C LEU A 148 3.32 -6.03 -8.47
N THR A 149 2.90 -7.29 -8.37
CA THR A 149 2.70 -7.96 -7.09
C THR A 149 3.73 -9.04 -6.84
N VAL A 150 4.33 -9.02 -5.64
CA VAL A 150 5.09 -10.15 -5.10
C VAL A 150 4.21 -10.87 -4.11
N SER A 151 3.93 -12.15 -4.34
CA SER A 151 3.10 -12.93 -3.43
C SER A 151 3.35 -14.43 -3.57
N HIS A 152 3.04 -15.16 -2.51
CA HIS A 152 2.94 -16.64 -2.51
C HIS A 152 1.50 -17.11 -2.72
N ARG A 153 0.53 -16.21 -2.85
CA ARG A 153 -0.90 -16.55 -2.95
C ARG A 153 -1.33 -16.68 -4.40
N PRO A 154 -1.65 -17.90 -4.89
CA PRO A 154 -2.14 -18.08 -6.25
C PRO A 154 -3.47 -17.38 -6.52
N SER A 155 -4.25 -17.08 -5.48
CA SER A 155 -5.50 -16.32 -5.59
C SER A 155 -5.35 -14.93 -6.20
N LEU A 156 -4.13 -14.37 -6.19
CA LEU A 156 -3.85 -13.06 -6.76
C LEU A 156 -3.59 -13.10 -8.27
N TRP A 157 -3.35 -14.26 -8.85
CA TRP A 157 -3.02 -14.38 -10.28
C TRP A 157 -4.11 -13.82 -11.19
N LYS A 158 -5.36 -13.98 -10.80
CA LYS A 158 -6.52 -13.49 -11.58
C LYS A 158 -6.60 -11.98 -11.75
N TYR A 159 -5.88 -11.22 -10.93
CA TYR A 159 -5.83 -9.75 -11.00
C TYR A 159 -4.69 -9.24 -11.89
N HIS A 160 -3.92 -10.13 -12.48
CA HIS A 160 -2.73 -9.80 -13.26
C HIS A 160 -2.81 -10.45 -14.65
N SER A 161 -2.30 -9.73 -15.67
CA SER A 161 -2.23 -10.25 -17.02
C SER A 161 -1.03 -11.18 -17.25
N HIS A 162 0.01 -11.05 -16.42
CA HIS A 162 1.23 -11.84 -16.53
C HIS A 162 1.70 -12.33 -15.16
N VAL A 163 2.26 -13.52 -15.12
CA VAL A 163 2.87 -14.12 -13.93
C VAL A 163 4.30 -14.50 -14.27
N LEU A 164 5.25 -14.01 -13.48
CA LEU A 164 6.66 -14.38 -13.57
C LEU A 164 7.01 -15.37 -12.45
N PRO A 165 7.16 -16.66 -12.75
CA PRO A 165 7.63 -17.59 -11.73
C PRO A 165 9.11 -17.34 -11.46
N VAL A 166 9.47 -17.22 -10.16
CA VAL A 166 10.86 -17.08 -9.73
C VAL A 166 11.24 -18.33 -8.95
N SER A 167 12.24 -19.05 -9.46
CA SER A 167 12.77 -20.27 -8.86
C SER A 167 14.28 -20.23 -8.82
N TYR A 168 14.86 -21.11 -8.02
CA TYR A 168 16.31 -21.28 -7.98
C TYR A 168 16.82 -21.94 -9.27
#